data_69421f01f8c3a456c21b198001791535
#
_entry.id   69421f01f8c3a456c21b198001791535
#
_cell.length_a   1.000
_cell.length_b   1.000
_cell.length_c   1.000
_cell.angle_alpha   90.00
_cell.angle_beta   90.00
_cell.angle_gamma   90.00
#
_symmetry.space_group_name_H-M   'P 1'
#
loop_
_entity.id
_entity.type
_entity.pdbx_description
1 polymer ?
#
loop_
_entity_poly.entity_id
_entity_poly.type
_entity_poly.pdbx_seq_one_letter_code
_entity_poly.pdbx_strand_id
1 'polypeptide(L)'
;MYVPRKLMTFAQFAEGSVEGMKLMLPANIILILAWTLSGVCRDLLSAPQFMQHVVTSSGMGAMFLPVIVFAIAAFLAFSMGTAWGTFGILIPIVVPIVEVLDPSLTVVVLSATLAGSVFGDHCSPISDTTILSSAGAGCAHIEHVSTQLPYALLVAGSAGVGYLVAGVSGGSLWMSWLATAVVLFGVTIFLHVKEGRSAAKA
;
A
#
# COMPACT_ATOMS: atom_id res chain seq x y z
N MET A 1 -7.04 -28.04 13.26
CA MET A 1 -6.04 -27.97 14.34
C MET A 1 -6.67 -27.74 15.71
N TYR A 2 -7.60 -26.77 15.88
CA TYR A 2 -8.17 -26.38 17.17
C TYR A 2 -9.18 -27.41 17.74
N VAL A 3 -10.10 -27.91 16.89
CA VAL A 3 -11.12 -28.89 17.33
C VAL A 3 -10.50 -30.23 17.74
N PRO A 4 -9.56 -30.85 16.97
CA PRO A 4 -8.91 -32.08 17.39
C PRO A 4 -8.08 -31.94 18.68
N ARG A 5 -7.56 -30.75 18.97
CA ARG A 5 -6.81 -30.46 20.21
C ARG A 5 -7.73 -30.08 21.40
N LYS A 6 -9.05 -30.14 21.22
CA LYS A 6 -10.05 -29.79 22.23
C LYS A 6 -9.92 -28.36 22.78
N LEU A 7 -9.34 -27.44 21.99
CA LEU A 7 -9.21 -26.02 22.36
C LEU A 7 -10.53 -25.28 22.16
N MET A 8 -11.40 -25.77 21.27
CA MET A 8 -12.75 -25.28 21.03
C MET A 8 -13.65 -26.42 20.57
N THR A 9 -14.96 -26.26 20.78
CA THR A 9 -15.98 -27.18 20.27
C THR A 9 -16.26 -26.91 18.81
N PHE A 10 -16.86 -27.89 18.11
CA PHE A 10 -17.27 -27.68 16.70
C PHE A 10 -18.31 -26.55 16.56
N ALA A 11 -19.20 -26.39 17.54
CA ALA A 11 -20.17 -25.30 17.57
C ALA A 11 -19.50 -23.92 17.67
N GLN A 12 -18.51 -23.76 18.55
CA GLN A 12 -17.73 -22.53 18.68
C GLN A 12 -16.92 -22.23 17.39
N PHE A 13 -16.39 -23.26 16.74
CA PHE A 13 -15.71 -23.10 15.45
C PHE A 13 -16.67 -22.59 14.36
N ALA A 14 -17.85 -23.21 14.26
CA ALA A 14 -18.87 -22.83 13.29
C ALA A 14 -19.37 -21.39 13.53
N GLU A 15 -19.66 -21.03 14.79
CA GLU A 15 -20.08 -19.68 15.18
C GLU A 15 -19.01 -18.63 14.87
N GLY A 16 -17.75 -18.89 15.23
CA GLY A 16 -16.63 -18.01 14.91
C GLY A 16 -16.41 -17.84 13.41
N SER A 17 -16.64 -18.90 12.62
CA SER A 17 -16.58 -18.82 11.15
C SER A 17 -17.68 -17.91 10.58
N VAL A 18 -18.90 -17.99 11.10
CA VAL A 18 -20.03 -17.13 10.69
C VAL A 18 -19.74 -15.66 11.07
N GLU A 19 -19.23 -15.41 12.25
CA GLU A 19 -18.85 -14.05 12.67
C GLU A 19 -17.72 -13.49 11.80
N GLY A 20 -16.70 -14.30 11.46
CA GLY A 20 -15.66 -13.90 10.52
C GLY A 20 -16.20 -13.53 9.14
N MET A 21 -17.17 -14.29 8.61
CA MET A 21 -17.84 -13.95 7.34
C MET A 21 -18.61 -12.63 7.43
N LYS A 22 -19.30 -12.37 8.54
CA LYS A 22 -20.00 -11.08 8.76
C LYS A 22 -19.06 -9.90 8.78
N LEU A 23 -17.87 -10.04 9.38
CA LEU A 23 -16.84 -9.00 9.39
C LEU A 23 -16.29 -8.68 8.00
N MET A 24 -16.28 -9.65 7.08
CA MET A 24 -15.84 -9.45 5.69
C MET A 24 -16.91 -8.86 4.77
N LEU A 25 -18.18 -8.85 5.18
CA LEU A 25 -19.30 -8.39 4.34
C LEU A 25 -19.16 -6.94 3.88
N PRO A 26 -18.81 -5.95 4.73
CA PRO A 26 -18.60 -4.57 4.29
C PRO A 26 -17.51 -4.43 3.23
N ALA A 27 -16.38 -5.13 3.39
CA ALA A 27 -15.28 -5.12 2.44
C ALA A 27 -15.72 -5.68 1.07
N ASN A 28 -16.47 -6.77 1.04
CA ASN A 28 -17.00 -7.35 -0.19
C ASN A 28 -17.99 -6.41 -0.91
N ILE A 29 -18.85 -5.71 -0.15
CA ILE A 29 -19.79 -4.71 -0.73
C ILE A 29 -18.99 -3.57 -1.38
N ILE A 30 -17.97 -3.04 -0.70
CA ILE A 30 -17.11 -1.98 -1.23
C ILE A 30 -16.43 -2.44 -2.52
N LEU A 31 -15.89 -3.67 -2.56
CA LEU A 31 -15.25 -4.22 -3.76
C LEU A 31 -16.21 -4.33 -4.95
N ILE A 32 -17.44 -4.82 -4.74
CA ILE A 32 -18.46 -4.91 -5.79
C ILE A 32 -18.79 -3.51 -6.33
N LEU A 33 -19.01 -2.55 -5.46
CA LEU A 33 -19.30 -1.17 -5.84
C LEU A 33 -18.11 -0.52 -6.59
N ALA A 34 -16.88 -0.77 -6.14
CA ALA A 34 -15.67 -0.27 -6.79
C ALA A 34 -15.50 -0.84 -8.20
N TRP A 35 -15.73 -2.15 -8.39
CA TRP A 35 -15.69 -2.77 -9.72
C TRP A 35 -16.77 -2.25 -10.65
N THR A 36 -17.98 -2.04 -10.13
CA THR A 36 -19.08 -1.44 -10.89
C THR A 36 -18.71 -0.02 -11.33
N LEU A 37 -18.21 0.81 -10.42
CA LEU A 37 -17.75 2.17 -10.71
C LEU A 37 -16.60 2.18 -11.72
N SER A 38 -15.63 1.28 -11.58
CA SER A 38 -14.52 1.13 -12.52
C SER A 38 -15.02 0.79 -13.93
N GLY A 39 -16.00 -0.11 -14.06
CA GLY A 39 -16.65 -0.41 -15.33
C GLY A 39 -17.31 0.82 -15.95
N VAL A 40 -18.05 1.59 -15.17
CA VAL A 40 -18.65 2.86 -15.62
C VAL A 40 -17.59 3.85 -16.08
N CYS A 41 -16.52 4.04 -15.32
CA CYS A 41 -15.43 4.95 -15.67
C CYS A 41 -14.74 4.54 -16.97
N ARG A 42 -14.50 3.24 -17.17
CA ARG A 42 -13.82 2.72 -18.35
C ARG A 42 -14.72 2.76 -19.59
N ASP A 43 -15.94 2.23 -19.46
CA ASP A 43 -16.77 1.92 -20.63
C ASP A 43 -17.71 3.07 -21.01
N LEU A 44 -18.16 3.89 -20.04
CA LEU A 44 -19.07 5.01 -20.27
C LEU A 44 -18.37 6.37 -20.29
N LEU A 45 -17.38 6.58 -19.40
CA LEU A 45 -16.69 7.86 -19.29
C LEU A 45 -15.37 7.91 -20.07
N SER A 46 -14.92 6.80 -20.62
CA SER A 46 -13.63 6.71 -21.34
C SER A 46 -12.46 7.28 -20.52
N ALA A 47 -12.47 7.04 -19.20
CA ALA A 47 -11.50 7.63 -18.28
C ALA A 47 -10.04 7.31 -18.64
N PRO A 48 -9.67 6.09 -19.12
CA PRO A 48 -8.30 5.81 -19.55
C PRO A 48 -7.83 6.73 -20.69
N GLN A 49 -8.69 6.97 -21.68
CA GLN A 49 -8.37 7.82 -22.83
C GLN A 49 -8.27 9.30 -22.43
N PHE A 50 -9.15 9.75 -21.53
CA PHE A 50 -9.05 11.08 -20.94
C PHE A 50 -7.74 11.25 -20.18
N MET A 51 -7.35 10.28 -19.34
CA MET A 51 -6.09 10.32 -18.61
C MET A 51 -4.87 10.29 -19.54
N GLN A 52 -4.91 9.49 -20.61
CA GLN A 52 -3.88 9.51 -21.65
C GLN A 52 -3.72 10.92 -22.23
N HIS A 53 -4.82 11.57 -22.59
CA HIS A 53 -4.78 12.93 -23.13
C HIS A 53 -4.21 13.93 -22.11
N VAL A 54 -4.61 13.85 -20.84
CA VAL A 54 -4.08 14.71 -19.77
C VAL A 54 -2.57 14.50 -19.58
N VAL A 55 -2.11 13.26 -19.52
CA VAL A 55 -0.67 12.95 -19.34
C VAL A 55 0.15 13.42 -20.53
N THR A 56 -0.32 13.17 -21.77
CA THR A 56 0.37 13.61 -22.97
C THR A 56 0.38 15.12 -23.13
N SER A 57 -0.70 15.82 -22.77
CA SER A 57 -0.79 17.28 -22.86
C SER A 57 -0.03 18.00 -21.74
N SER A 58 0.10 17.38 -20.56
CA SER A 58 0.84 17.95 -19.43
C SER A 58 2.37 17.82 -19.54
N GLY A 59 2.86 17.07 -20.52
CA GLY A 59 4.29 16.75 -20.64
C GLY A 59 4.83 15.84 -19.52
N MET A 60 3.96 15.37 -18.62
CA MET A 60 4.31 14.36 -17.62
C MET A 60 4.41 13.01 -18.33
N GLY A 61 5.62 12.47 -18.42
CA GLY A 61 5.82 11.13 -18.96
C GLY A 61 5.18 10.04 -18.09
N ALA A 62 4.77 8.94 -18.70
CA ALA A 62 4.29 7.74 -17.99
C ALA A 62 5.27 7.26 -16.88
N MET A 63 6.53 7.67 -16.98
CA MET A 63 7.58 7.33 -16.02
C MET A 63 7.30 7.76 -14.57
N PHE A 64 6.47 8.76 -14.33
CA PHE A 64 6.10 9.19 -12.97
C PHE A 64 4.88 8.44 -12.42
N LEU A 65 4.18 7.68 -13.25
CA LEU A 65 2.95 6.99 -12.87
C LEU A 65 3.13 6.07 -11.65
N PRO A 66 4.19 5.23 -11.55
CA PRO A 66 4.37 4.36 -10.40
C PRO A 66 4.49 5.11 -9.07
N VAL A 67 5.29 6.17 -9.00
CA VAL A 67 5.49 6.93 -7.76
C VAL A 67 4.25 7.73 -7.38
N ILE A 68 3.52 8.27 -8.35
CA ILE A 68 2.26 8.98 -8.13
C ILE A 68 1.20 8.03 -7.57
N VAL A 69 1.05 6.86 -8.18
CA VAL A 69 0.08 5.84 -7.72
C VAL A 69 0.46 5.34 -6.32
N PHE A 70 1.75 5.13 -6.05
CA PHE A 70 2.23 4.79 -4.70
C PHE A 70 1.80 5.85 -3.66
N ALA A 71 2.01 7.13 -3.95
CA ALA A 71 1.65 8.22 -3.05
C ALA A 71 0.13 8.34 -2.83
N ILE A 72 -0.66 8.21 -3.90
CA ILE A 72 -2.13 8.22 -3.82
C ILE A 72 -2.63 7.03 -3.00
N ALA A 73 -2.12 5.83 -3.26
CA ALA A 73 -2.48 4.62 -2.53
C ALA A 73 -2.13 4.75 -1.03
N ALA A 74 -0.96 5.29 -0.72
CA ALA A 74 -0.53 5.57 0.65
C ALA A 74 -1.46 6.53 1.37
N PHE A 75 -1.81 7.64 0.73
CA PHE A 75 -2.72 8.64 1.30
C PHE A 75 -4.13 8.09 1.52
N LEU A 76 -4.68 7.37 0.54
CA LEU A 76 -6.01 6.77 0.65
C LEU A 76 -6.05 5.70 1.74
N ALA A 77 -5.07 4.80 1.79
CA ALA A 77 -5.01 3.75 2.81
C ALA A 77 -4.84 4.32 4.21
N PHE A 78 -4.03 5.35 4.37
CA PHE A 78 -3.91 6.09 5.63
C PHE A 78 -5.25 6.68 6.08
N SER A 79 -5.99 7.30 5.15
CA SER A 79 -7.27 7.95 5.42
C SER A 79 -8.40 6.95 5.68
N MET A 80 -8.38 5.80 5.03
CA MET A 80 -9.41 4.77 5.16
C MET A 80 -9.10 3.75 6.27
N GLY A 81 -7.84 3.63 6.69
CA GLY A 81 -7.39 2.65 7.66
C GLY A 81 -7.45 1.21 7.16
N THR A 82 -7.33 1.00 5.84
CA THR A 82 -7.36 -0.34 5.25
C THR A 82 -6.60 -0.44 3.94
N ALA A 83 -5.64 -1.36 3.86
CA ALA A 83 -4.95 -1.68 2.61
C ALA A 83 -5.88 -2.39 1.62
N TRP A 84 -6.69 -3.34 2.09
CA TRP A 84 -7.58 -4.14 1.26
C TRP A 84 -8.62 -3.29 0.53
N GLY A 85 -9.27 -2.37 1.23
CA GLY A 85 -10.22 -1.44 0.64
C GLY A 85 -9.55 -0.55 -0.40
N THR A 86 -8.35 -0.07 -0.11
CA THR A 86 -7.62 0.86 -0.98
C THR A 86 -7.22 0.22 -2.30
N PHE A 87 -6.52 -0.91 -2.28
CA PHE A 87 -6.12 -1.52 -3.55
C PHE A 87 -7.30 -2.16 -4.29
N GLY A 88 -8.33 -2.59 -3.58
CA GLY A 88 -9.59 -3.03 -4.18
C GLY A 88 -10.26 -1.94 -5.02
N ILE A 89 -10.16 -0.68 -4.60
CA ILE A 89 -10.68 0.48 -5.33
C ILE A 89 -9.69 0.90 -6.44
N LEU A 90 -8.39 0.99 -6.12
CA LEU A 90 -7.42 1.56 -7.04
C LEU A 90 -7.04 0.64 -8.20
N ILE A 91 -6.88 -0.67 -7.98
CA ILE A 91 -6.45 -1.60 -9.03
C ILE A 91 -7.37 -1.55 -10.26
N PRO A 92 -8.71 -1.66 -10.11
CA PRO A 92 -9.61 -1.57 -11.26
C PRO A 92 -9.56 -0.23 -12.01
N ILE A 93 -9.10 0.83 -11.37
CA ILE A 93 -8.97 2.16 -11.98
C ILE A 93 -7.60 2.31 -12.66
N VAL A 94 -6.54 1.91 -11.98
CA VAL A 94 -5.17 2.19 -12.39
C VAL A 94 -4.71 1.25 -13.51
N VAL A 95 -5.13 -0.03 -13.51
CA VAL A 95 -4.72 -0.99 -14.53
C VAL A 95 -5.14 -0.57 -15.94
N PRO A 96 -6.40 -0.24 -16.22
CA PRO A 96 -6.77 0.24 -17.56
C PRO A 96 -6.03 1.51 -17.98
N ILE A 97 -5.66 2.38 -17.04
CA ILE A 97 -4.91 3.61 -17.33
C ILE A 97 -3.49 3.27 -17.77
N VAL A 98 -2.78 2.42 -17.02
CA VAL A 98 -1.40 2.07 -17.36
C VAL A 98 -1.31 1.24 -18.62
N GLU A 99 -2.28 0.37 -18.91
CA GLU A 99 -2.33 -0.43 -20.15
C GLU A 99 -2.44 0.44 -21.41
N VAL A 100 -3.10 1.61 -21.30
CA VAL A 100 -3.20 2.57 -22.42
C VAL A 100 -1.97 3.48 -22.51
N LEU A 101 -1.39 3.87 -21.35
CA LEU A 101 -0.25 4.80 -21.32
C LEU A 101 1.09 4.11 -21.64
N ASP A 102 1.39 3.05 -20.91
CA ASP A 102 2.61 2.25 -21.07
C ASP A 102 2.42 0.85 -20.45
N PRO A 103 2.07 -0.17 -21.24
CA PRO A 103 1.86 -1.53 -20.74
C PRO A 103 3.07 -2.15 -20.05
N SER A 104 4.30 -1.70 -20.35
CA SER A 104 5.52 -2.22 -19.74
C SER A 104 5.59 -1.92 -18.23
N LEU A 105 4.90 -0.87 -17.79
CA LEU A 105 4.85 -0.43 -16.41
C LEU A 105 3.72 -1.07 -15.59
N THR A 106 2.86 -1.92 -16.17
CA THR A 106 1.68 -2.48 -15.50
C THR A 106 2.04 -3.19 -14.20
N VAL A 107 3.05 -4.07 -14.21
CA VAL A 107 3.49 -4.79 -13.01
C VAL A 107 4.05 -3.85 -11.95
N VAL A 108 4.80 -2.83 -12.36
CA VAL A 108 5.39 -1.84 -11.45
C VAL A 108 4.31 -0.98 -10.80
N VAL A 109 3.31 -0.55 -11.57
CA VAL A 109 2.19 0.26 -11.08
C VAL A 109 1.27 -0.55 -10.16
N LEU A 110 1.02 -1.83 -10.46
CA LEU A 110 0.34 -2.74 -9.53
C LEU A 110 1.10 -2.88 -8.22
N SER A 111 2.40 -3.12 -8.29
CA SER A 111 3.27 -3.19 -7.11
C SER A 111 3.24 -1.90 -6.30
N ALA A 112 3.28 -0.74 -6.97
CA ALA A 112 3.20 0.57 -6.33
C ALA A 112 1.86 0.78 -5.61
N THR A 113 0.75 0.35 -6.22
CA THR A 113 -0.59 0.39 -5.62
C THR A 113 -0.64 -0.44 -4.33
N LEU A 114 -0.15 -1.68 -4.39
CA LEU A 114 -0.14 -2.58 -3.24
C LEU A 114 0.77 -2.05 -2.13
N ALA A 115 2.00 -1.67 -2.46
CA ALA A 115 2.98 -1.18 -1.48
C ALA A 115 2.54 0.14 -0.82
N GLY A 116 1.98 1.07 -1.59
CA GLY A 116 1.42 2.32 -1.06
C GLY A 116 0.25 2.05 -0.12
N SER A 117 -0.66 1.15 -0.50
CA SER A 117 -1.79 0.77 0.35
C SER A 117 -1.35 0.13 1.67
N VAL A 118 -0.37 -0.78 1.62
CA VAL A 118 0.19 -1.40 2.83
C VAL A 118 0.88 -0.38 3.72
N PHE A 119 1.69 0.52 3.14
CA PHE A 119 2.34 1.59 3.89
C PHE A 119 1.34 2.50 4.59
N GLY A 120 0.31 2.98 3.87
CA GLY A 120 -0.71 3.87 4.42
C GLY A 120 -1.50 3.22 5.55
N ASP A 121 -1.86 1.94 5.39
CA ASP A 121 -2.53 1.14 6.41
C ASP A 121 -1.68 1.04 7.68
N HIS A 122 -0.41 0.66 7.56
CA HIS A 122 0.51 0.55 8.71
C HIS A 122 0.74 1.86 9.47
N CYS A 123 0.62 3.00 8.80
CA CYS A 123 0.78 4.32 9.42
C CYS A 123 -0.52 4.86 10.02
N SER A 124 -1.67 4.28 9.65
CA SER A 124 -2.97 4.80 10.04
C SER A 124 -3.33 4.43 11.49
N PRO A 125 -3.68 5.42 12.33
CA PRO A 125 -4.16 5.15 13.68
C PRO A 125 -5.57 4.53 13.73
N ILE A 126 -6.30 4.54 12.62
CA ILE A 126 -7.63 3.93 12.49
C ILE A 126 -7.59 2.58 11.78
N SER A 127 -6.39 2.06 11.47
CA SER A 127 -6.22 0.78 10.81
C SER A 127 -6.61 -0.38 11.75
N ASP A 128 -7.40 -1.29 11.20
CA ASP A 128 -7.77 -2.53 11.88
C ASP A 128 -6.55 -3.40 12.19
N THR A 129 -5.57 -3.47 11.27
CA THR A 129 -4.32 -4.21 11.47
C THR A 129 -3.48 -3.62 12.60
N THR A 130 -3.38 -2.29 12.68
CA THR A 130 -2.64 -1.59 13.74
C THR A 130 -3.35 -1.72 15.10
N ILE A 131 -4.68 -1.63 15.13
CA ILE A 131 -5.49 -1.84 16.34
C ILE A 131 -5.32 -3.27 16.86
N LEU A 132 -5.44 -4.27 15.98
CA LEU A 132 -5.30 -5.67 16.36
C LEU A 132 -3.88 -6.01 16.83
N SER A 133 -2.86 -5.46 16.16
CA SER A 133 -1.45 -5.66 16.52
C SER A 133 -1.14 -5.10 17.91
N SER A 134 -1.58 -3.87 18.21
CA SER A 134 -1.37 -3.24 19.51
C SER A 134 -2.11 -3.97 20.63
N ALA A 135 -3.36 -4.38 20.37
CA ALA A 135 -4.15 -5.17 21.32
C ALA A 135 -3.52 -6.55 21.58
N GLY A 136 -3.05 -7.23 20.52
CA GLY A 136 -2.37 -8.52 20.64
C GLY A 136 -1.03 -8.45 21.37
N ALA A 137 -0.29 -7.34 21.22
CA ALA A 137 0.95 -7.07 21.93
C ALA A 137 0.74 -6.54 23.37
N GLY A 138 -0.49 -6.16 23.74
CA GLY A 138 -0.80 -5.59 25.04
C GLY A 138 -0.18 -4.19 25.26
N CYS A 139 0.08 -3.43 24.21
CA CYS A 139 0.63 -2.07 24.29
C CYS A 139 -0.43 -1.00 23.95
N ALA A 140 -0.16 0.24 24.37
CA ALA A 140 -1.04 1.35 24.07
C ALA A 140 -1.05 1.62 22.55
N HIS A 141 -2.25 1.68 21.94
CA HIS A 141 -2.43 1.79 20.50
C HIS A 141 -1.68 2.98 19.89
N ILE A 142 -1.83 4.17 20.46
CA ILE A 142 -1.17 5.40 19.96
C ILE A 142 0.35 5.33 20.11
N GLU A 143 0.85 4.67 21.16
CA GLU A 143 2.29 4.44 21.35
C GLU A 143 2.83 3.50 20.26
N HIS A 144 2.10 2.43 19.94
CA HIS A 144 2.45 1.55 18.83
C HIS A 144 2.53 2.31 17.50
N VAL A 145 1.52 3.14 17.16
CA VAL A 145 1.51 3.96 15.95
C VAL A 145 2.71 4.90 15.91
N SER A 146 2.95 5.64 17.01
CA SER A 146 4.01 6.66 17.05
C SER A 146 5.41 6.08 16.95
N THR A 147 5.64 4.90 17.53
CA THR A 147 6.93 4.20 17.44
C THR A 147 7.16 3.49 16.10
N GLN A 148 6.11 3.05 15.42
CA GLN A 148 6.18 2.43 14.09
C GLN A 148 6.41 3.45 12.98
N LEU A 149 5.84 4.65 13.09
CA LEU A 149 5.78 5.65 12.03
C LEU A 149 7.16 6.03 11.46
N PRO A 150 8.22 6.27 12.24
CA PRO A 150 9.55 6.61 11.69
C PRO A 150 10.12 5.51 10.79
N TYR A 151 9.96 4.25 11.17
CA TYR A 151 10.43 3.10 10.38
C TYR A 151 9.63 2.97 9.09
N ALA A 152 8.31 3.09 9.19
CA ALA A 152 7.43 3.03 8.02
C ALA A 152 7.73 4.15 7.01
N LEU A 153 7.97 5.38 7.49
CA LEU A 153 8.35 6.52 6.63
C LEU A 153 9.71 6.31 5.96
N LEU A 154 10.70 5.75 6.66
CA LEU A 154 12.00 5.43 6.07
C LEU A 154 11.86 4.41 4.92
N VAL A 155 11.11 3.36 5.16
CA VAL A 155 10.86 2.32 4.14
C VAL A 155 10.06 2.88 2.97
N ALA A 156 9.01 3.66 3.24
CA ALA A 156 8.18 4.27 2.19
C ALA A 156 8.96 5.28 1.35
N GLY A 157 9.80 6.11 1.97
CA GLY A 157 10.68 7.02 1.24
C GLY A 157 11.66 6.29 0.32
N SER A 158 12.26 5.19 0.83
CA SER A 158 13.15 4.33 0.05
C SER A 158 12.41 3.65 -1.11
N ALA A 159 11.20 3.14 -0.86
CA ALA A 159 10.35 2.54 -1.88
C ALA A 159 9.91 3.56 -2.94
N GLY A 160 9.56 4.78 -2.53
CA GLY A 160 9.22 5.88 -3.43
C GLY A 160 10.34 6.21 -4.42
N VAL A 161 11.60 6.23 -3.96
CA VAL A 161 12.78 6.35 -4.84
C VAL A 161 12.88 5.16 -5.78
N GLY A 162 12.65 3.95 -5.29
CA GLY A 162 12.62 2.74 -6.11
C GLY A 162 11.56 2.81 -7.23
N TYR A 163 10.35 3.27 -6.94
CA TYR A 163 9.29 3.43 -7.94
C TYR A 163 9.58 4.54 -8.94
N LEU A 164 10.25 5.62 -8.50
CA LEU A 164 10.71 6.65 -9.41
C LEU A 164 11.74 6.08 -10.40
N VAL A 165 12.74 5.34 -9.90
CA VAL A 165 13.75 4.68 -10.74
C VAL A 165 13.11 3.63 -11.64
N ALA A 166 12.16 2.85 -11.16
CA ALA A 166 11.42 1.88 -11.99
C ALA A 166 10.71 2.55 -13.15
N GLY A 167 10.04 3.68 -12.91
CA GLY A 167 9.38 4.44 -13.97
C GLY A 167 10.35 5.00 -15.01
N VAL A 168 11.46 5.62 -14.56
CA VAL A 168 12.48 6.19 -15.46
C VAL A 168 13.22 5.12 -16.26
N SER A 169 13.42 3.94 -15.70
CA SER A 169 14.15 2.82 -16.33
C SER A 169 13.27 1.92 -17.19
N GLY A 170 12.01 2.30 -17.47
CA GLY A 170 11.08 1.46 -18.26
C GLY A 170 10.72 0.14 -17.57
N GLY A 171 10.59 0.14 -16.23
CA GLY A 171 10.17 -1.03 -15.46
C GLY A 171 11.32 -1.97 -15.03
N SER A 172 12.58 -1.55 -15.07
CA SER A 172 13.71 -2.37 -14.66
C SER A 172 13.66 -2.68 -13.15
N LEU A 173 13.36 -3.93 -12.80
CA LEU A 173 13.27 -4.40 -11.43
C LEU A 173 14.62 -4.31 -10.71
N TRP A 174 15.72 -4.69 -11.36
CA TRP A 174 17.05 -4.68 -10.76
C TRP A 174 17.51 -3.29 -10.37
N MET A 175 17.31 -2.29 -11.24
CA MET A 175 17.68 -0.91 -10.96
C MET A 175 16.83 -0.33 -9.82
N SER A 176 15.53 -0.62 -9.81
CA SER A 176 14.61 -0.23 -8.76
C SER A 176 14.98 -0.82 -7.40
N TRP A 177 15.26 -2.12 -7.35
CA TRP A 177 15.68 -2.80 -6.12
C TRP A 177 17.01 -2.28 -5.60
N LEU A 178 17.99 -2.09 -6.47
CA LEU A 178 19.29 -1.53 -6.11
C LEU A 178 19.13 -0.12 -5.53
N ALA A 179 18.36 0.74 -6.19
CA ALA A 179 18.13 2.10 -5.72
C ALA A 179 17.44 2.13 -4.36
N THR A 180 16.38 1.31 -4.17
CA THR A 180 15.70 1.15 -2.89
C THR A 180 16.65 0.70 -1.80
N ALA A 181 17.44 -0.34 -2.06
CA ALA A 181 18.40 -0.88 -1.10
C ALA A 181 19.48 0.14 -0.72
N VAL A 182 20.05 0.85 -1.70
CA VAL A 182 21.08 1.89 -1.46
C VAL A 182 20.53 3.00 -0.58
N VAL A 183 19.30 3.47 -0.85
CA VAL A 183 18.68 4.53 -0.03
C VAL A 183 18.38 4.00 1.38
N LEU A 184 17.75 2.84 1.50
CA LEU A 184 17.38 2.26 2.79
C LEU A 184 18.59 2.03 3.68
N PHE A 185 19.61 1.31 3.18
CA PHE A 185 20.82 1.05 3.95
C PHE A 185 21.66 2.29 4.18
N GLY A 186 21.76 3.18 3.19
CA GLY A 186 22.48 4.44 3.32
C GLY A 186 21.93 5.32 4.43
N VAL A 187 20.59 5.51 4.45
CA VAL A 187 19.95 6.32 5.51
C VAL A 187 20.05 5.63 6.87
N THR A 188 19.84 4.30 6.93
CA THR A 188 19.95 3.54 8.18
C THR A 188 21.35 3.64 8.78
N ILE A 189 22.40 3.44 7.97
CA ILE A 189 23.81 3.57 8.42
C ILE A 189 24.09 5.03 8.86
N PHE A 190 23.63 6.02 8.09
CA PHE A 190 23.80 7.42 8.46
C PHE A 190 23.18 7.75 9.81
N LEU A 191 21.96 7.31 10.08
CA LEU A 191 21.27 7.52 11.35
C LEU A 191 22.01 6.80 12.49
N HIS A 192 22.43 5.55 12.30
CA HIS A 192 23.18 4.81 13.31
C HIS A 192 24.51 5.48 13.70
N VAL A 193 25.27 5.95 12.71
CA VAL A 193 26.52 6.68 12.96
C VAL A 193 26.29 8.01 13.68
N LYS A 194 25.20 8.72 13.33
CA LYS A 194 24.84 9.97 13.98
C LYS A 194 24.47 9.77 15.45
N GLU A 195 23.68 8.74 15.77
CA GLU A 195 23.31 8.41 17.15
C GLU A 195 24.54 8.01 17.99
N GLY A 196 25.41 7.16 17.46
CA GLY A 196 26.65 6.77 18.13
C GLY A 196 27.56 7.96 18.45
N ARG A 197 27.61 8.97 17.56
CA ARG A 197 28.37 10.22 17.82
C ARG A 197 27.71 11.13 18.85
N SER A 198 26.37 11.13 18.96
CA SER A 198 25.65 11.88 19.98
C SER A 198 25.84 11.25 21.37
N ALA A 199 25.77 9.94 21.47
CA ALA A 199 25.98 9.21 22.72
C ALA A 199 27.44 9.33 23.25
N ALA A 200 28.43 9.48 22.36
CA ALA A 200 29.84 9.70 22.74
C ALA A 200 30.17 11.14 23.20
N LYS A 201 29.23 12.08 23.04
CA LYS A 201 29.38 13.50 23.44
C LYS A 201 28.58 13.87 24.69
N ALA A 202 27.70 12.99 25.17
CA ALA A 202 26.91 13.12 26.40
C ALA A 202 27.61 12.36 27.54
#